data_f4c66689ecde62f4130bc35951d80daf
#
_entry.id   f4c66689ecde62f4130bc35951d80daf
#
_cell.length_a   1.000
_cell.length_b   1.000
_cell.length_c   1.000
_cell.angle_alpha   90.00
_cell.angle_beta   90.00
_cell.angle_gamma   90.00
#
_symmetry.space_group_name_H-M   'P 1'
#
loop_
_entity.id
_entity.type
_entity.pdbx_description
1 polymer ?
#
loop_
_entity_poly.entity_id
_entity_poly.type
_entity_poly.pdbx_seq_one_letter_code
_entity_poly.pdbx_strand_id
1 'polypeptide(L)'
;MKLTPIVAAALVAGALAAPASQASAPLQCGATITKSTKLTQDLTNCAGVGIRIGADGITLDLDGHTVAAAAKRNPKAHGILNVGHDRVVIKGGTVKGFGAYGVRLAGVQHNHVVDMEMTGNFTGIGLVESSHNLVERSAMSGSRFVGVNLTGGTANRVEHNEISASTGPGVLVQTSLADHGRGNQILENVIVGNGIQVNPGQVRTVIAGNAVNSTGNGIVVYEPSTILQGNIAVISAPNGAVDRGA
;
A
#
# COMPACT_ATOMS: atom_id res chain seq x y z
N MET A 1 -45.42 25.17 -77.57
CA MET A 1 -45.47 24.52 -76.24
C MET A 1 -44.11 24.03 -75.91
N LYS A 2 -43.39 24.72 -74.96
CA LYS A 2 -42.04 24.31 -74.52
C LYS A 2 -42.20 23.65 -73.18
N LEU A 3 -41.82 22.37 -73.06
CA LEU A 3 -41.79 21.65 -71.82
C LEU A 3 -40.40 21.85 -71.18
N THR A 4 -40.36 22.35 -69.92
CA THR A 4 -39.20 22.53 -69.08
C THR A 4 -38.98 21.22 -68.24
N PRO A 5 -37.80 20.68 -68.14
CA PRO A 5 -37.55 19.53 -67.29
C PRO A 5 -37.36 19.94 -65.82
N ILE A 6 -38.01 19.22 -64.92
CA ILE A 6 -37.86 19.34 -63.48
C ILE A 6 -36.64 18.53 -63.07
N VAL A 7 -35.62 19.20 -62.53
CA VAL A 7 -34.45 18.55 -61.93
C VAL A 7 -34.78 18.20 -60.48
N ALA A 8 -34.85 16.92 -60.16
CA ALA A 8 -35.01 16.44 -58.79
C ALA A 8 -33.62 16.41 -58.11
N ALA A 9 -33.46 17.23 -57.08
CA ALA A 9 -32.27 17.19 -56.21
C ALA A 9 -32.40 16.06 -55.18
N ALA A 10 -31.53 15.07 -55.27
CA ALA A 10 -31.41 14.03 -54.26
C ALA A 10 -30.61 14.52 -53.05
N LEU A 11 -31.26 14.64 -51.89
CA LEU A 11 -30.57 14.87 -50.62
C LEU A 11 -29.85 13.57 -50.17
N VAL A 12 -28.51 13.59 -50.17
CA VAL A 12 -27.69 12.55 -49.56
C VAL A 12 -27.59 12.86 -48.06
N ALA A 13 -28.36 12.16 -47.24
CA ALA A 13 -28.19 12.21 -45.78
C ALA A 13 -26.91 11.46 -45.37
N GLY A 14 -25.82 12.20 -45.15
CA GLY A 14 -24.60 11.66 -44.59
C GLY A 14 -24.84 11.30 -43.12
N ALA A 15 -24.88 10.03 -42.79
CA ALA A 15 -24.87 9.55 -41.41
C ALA A 15 -23.47 9.84 -40.82
N LEU A 16 -23.39 10.81 -39.92
CA LEU A 16 -22.20 11.00 -39.07
C LEU A 16 -22.11 9.81 -38.09
N ALA A 17 -21.27 8.84 -38.40
CA ALA A 17 -20.92 7.81 -37.47
C ALA A 17 -20.18 8.45 -36.28
N ALA A 18 -20.77 8.38 -35.08
CA ALA A 18 -20.08 8.78 -33.86
C ALA A 18 -18.81 7.95 -33.70
N PRO A 19 -17.67 8.54 -33.30
CA PRO A 19 -16.45 7.79 -33.06
C PRO A 19 -16.72 6.72 -31.98
N ALA A 20 -16.48 5.46 -32.31
CA ALA A 20 -16.55 4.39 -31.34
C ALA A 20 -15.54 4.71 -30.21
N SER A 21 -16.03 4.84 -28.98
CA SER A 21 -15.19 4.96 -27.80
C SER A 21 -14.31 3.71 -27.74
N GLN A 22 -13.03 3.85 -28.05
CA GLN A 22 -12.07 2.74 -27.90
C GLN A 22 -11.94 2.51 -26.40
N ALA A 23 -12.51 1.42 -25.90
CA ALA A 23 -12.24 0.93 -24.57
C ALA A 23 -10.72 0.73 -24.45
N SER A 24 -10.09 1.38 -23.50
CA SER A 24 -8.66 1.20 -23.25
C SER A 24 -8.40 -0.29 -22.95
N ALA A 25 -7.35 -0.85 -23.55
CA ALA A 25 -6.98 -2.24 -23.26
C ALA A 25 -6.80 -2.44 -21.74
N PRO A 26 -7.24 -3.59 -21.21
CA PRO A 26 -7.12 -3.87 -19.78
C PRO A 26 -5.67 -3.83 -19.32
N LEU A 27 -5.43 -3.34 -18.12
CA LEU A 27 -4.09 -3.25 -17.54
C LEU A 27 -3.47 -4.65 -17.42
N GLN A 28 -2.17 -4.75 -17.64
CA GLN A 28 -1.41 -5.99 -17.53
C GLN A 28 -0.36 -5.89 -16.41
N CYS A 29 0.10 -7.04 -15.88
CA CYS A 29 1.20 -7.06 -14.94
C CYS A 29 2.44 -6.36 -15.50
N GLY A 30 3.09 -5.55 -14.66
CA GLY A 30 4.27 -4.75 -15.03
C GLY A 30 3.95 -3.41 -15.67
N ALA A 31 2.68 -3.11 -15.95
CA ALA A 31 2.28 -1.83 -16.52
C ALA A 31 2.69 -0.65 -15.64
N THR A 32 3.07 0.46 -16.28
CA THR A 32 3.29 1.74 -15.63
C THR A 32 2.11 2.65 -15.91
N ILE A 33 1.46 3.15 -14.85
CA ILE A 33 0.34 4.07 -14.97
C ILE A 33 0.81 5.51 -14.78
N THR A 34 0.43 6.40 -15.69
CA THR A 34 0.78 7.83 -15.67
C THR A 34 -0.45 8.74 -15.53
N LYS A 35 -1.60 8.16 -15.30
CA LYS A 35 -2.87 8.86 -15.05
C LYS A 35 -3.68 8.05 -14.05
N SER A 36 -4.65 8.70 -13.40
CA SER A 36 -5.57 8.00 -12.51
C SER A 36 -6.22 6.83 -13.23
N THR A 37 -6.15 5.66 -12.60
CA THR A 37 -6.54 4.39 -13.20
C THR A 37 -7.38 3.61 -12.21
N LYS A 38 -8.48 3.06 -12.69
CA LYS A 38 -9.32 2.12 -11.99
C LYS A 38 -9.15 0.75 -12.64
N LEU A 39 -8.90 -0.29 -11.85
CA LEU A 39 -8.87 -1.66 -12.36
C LEU A 39 -10.27 -2.09 -12.78
N THR A 40 -10.33 -2.91 -13.80
CA THR A 40 -11.57 -3.50 -14.32
C THR A 40 -11.54 -5.02 -14.32
N GLN A 41 -10.42 -5.59 -13.90
CA GLN A 41 -10.19 -7.03 -13.77
C GLN A 41 -9.01 -7.33 -12.86
N ASP A 42 -8.92 -8.54 -12.37
CA ASP A 42 -7.78 -9.01 -11.60
C ASP A 42 -6.50 -9.10 -12.45
N LEU A 43 -5.37 -8.77 -11.84
CA LEU A 43 -4.04 -9.02 -12.38
C LEU A 43 -3.45 -10.23 -11.67
N THR A 44 -3.39 -11.37 -12.34
CA THR A 44 -2.89 -12.61 -11.76
C THR A 44 -1.61 -13.10 -12.44
N ASN A 45 -0.86 -13.97 -11.74
CA ASN A 45 0.41 -14.51 -12.25
C ASN A 45 1.48 -13.45 -12.58
N CYS A 46 1.53 -12.36 -11.82
CA CYS A 46 2.57 -11.35 -11.98
C CYS A 46 3.96 -11.89 -11.58
N ALA A 47 4.81 -12.17 -12.55
CA ALA A 47 6.15 -12.72 -12.32
C ALA A 47 7.15 -11.71 -11.74
N GLY A 48 6.88 -10.42 -11.93
CA GLY A 48 7.65 -9.27 -11.45
C GLY A 48 6.78 -8.29 -10.69
N VAL A 49 6.94 -7.00 -11.00
CA VAL A 49 6.08 -5.95 -10.45
C VAL A 49 4.67 -6.08 -11.02
N GLY A 50 3.66 -5.99 -10.16
CA GLY A 50 2.25 -5.96 -10.60
C GLY A 50 1.94 -4.66 -11.33
N ILE A 51 2.01 -3.53 -10.64
CA ILE A 51 1.74 -2.18 -11.19
C ILE A 51 2.85 -1.23 -10.75
N ARG A 52 3.30 -0.38 -11.66
CA ARG A 52 4.22 0.74 -11.38
C ARG A 52 3.46 2.06 -11.43
N ILE A 53 3.69 2.90 -10.45
CA ILE A 53 3.28 4.30 -10.49
C ILE A 53 4.31 5.05 -11.33
N GLY A 54 3.88 5.90 -12.24
CA GLY A 54 4.74 6.64 -13.17
C GLY A 54 4.39 8.12 -13.30
N ALA A 55 3.57 8.66 -12.39
CA ALA A 55 3.28 10.10 -12.33
C ALA A 55 2.82 10.50 -10.93
N ASP A 56 3.02 11.76 -10.60
CA ASP A 56 2.53 12.40 -9.38
C ASP A 56 1.01 12.64 -9.42
N GLY A 57 0.39 12.73 -8.23
CA GLY A 57 -0.98 13.18 -8.07
C GLY A 57 -2.05 12.27 -8.67
N ILE A 58 -1.71 11.03 -9.00
CA ILE A 58 -2.65 10.07 -9.58
C ILE A 58 -3.28 9.16 -8.51
N THR A 59 -4.43 8.62 -8.86
CA THR A 59 -5.11 7.58 -8.05
C THR A 59 -5.05 6.24 -8.77
N LEU A 60 -4.56 5.20 -8.07
CA LEU A 60 -4.75 3.81 -8.43
C LEU A 60 -5.87 3.25 -7.57
N ASP A 61 -7.01 3.00 -8.17
CA ASP A 61 -8.17 2.38 -7.55
C ASP A 61 -8.27 0.92 -8.01
N LEU A 62 -8.06 -0.02 -7.09
CA LEU A 62 -8.18 -1.44 -7.43
C LEU A 62 -9.63 -1.90 -7.54
N ASP A 63 -10.61 -1.10 -7.09
CA ASP A 63 -12.05 -1.38 -7.22
C ASP A 63 -12.48 -2.79 -6.76
N GLY A 64 -11.88 -3.29 -5.69
CA GLY A 64 -12.10 -4.64 -5.18
C GLY A 64 -11.31 -5.74 -5.91
N HIS A 65 -10.62 -5.41 -7.00
CA HIS A 65 -9.81 -6.38 -7.75
C HIS A 65 -8.52 -6.76 -7.04
N THR A 66 -7.97 -7.88 -7.48
CA THR A 66 -6.75 -8.48 -6.94
C THR A 66 -5.55 -8.25 -7.86
N VAL A 67 -4.41 -7.89 -7.27
CA VAL A 67 -3.09 -7.97 -7.90
C VAL A 67 -2.33 -9.11 -7.22
N ALA A 68 -2.08 -10.20 -7.95
CA ALA A 68 -1.49 -11.43 -7.40
C ALA A 68 -0.18 -11.81 -8.09
N ALA A 69 0.80 -12.18 -7.28
CA ALA A 69 2.07 -12.71 -7.75
C ALA A 69 1.91 -14.07 -8.44
N ALA A 70 2.87 -14.43 -9.29
CA ALA A 70 2.98 -15.77 -9.83
C ALA A 70 3.31 -16.80 -8.73
N ALA A 71 2.89 -18.04 -8.93
CA ALA A 71 3.13 -19.14 -7.99
C ALA A 71 4.62 -19.33 -7.68
N LYS A 72 5.50 -19.20 -8.69
CA LYS A 72 6.95 -19.19 -8.49
C LYS A 72 7.36 -17.86 -7.91
N ARG A 73 7.73 -17.88 -6.63
CA ARG A 73 8.11 -16.68 -5.89
C ARG A 73 9.34 -16.00 -6.48
N ASN A 74 9.20 -14.71 -6.76
CA ASN A 74 10.31 -13.83 -7.10
C ASN A 74 10.60 -12.89 -5.90
N PRO A 75 11.76 -13.00 -5.21
CA PRO A 75 12.07 -12.20 -4.03
C PRO A 75 12.24 -10.70 -4.33
N LYS A 76 12.28 -10.30 -5.60
CA LYS A 76 12.34 -8.90 -6.03
C LYS A 76 11.00 -8.37 -6.55
N ALA A 77 9.95 -9.19 -6.55
CA ALA A 77 8.63 -8.80 -7.04
C ALA A 77 7.87 -7.95 -6.01
N HIS A 78 7.29 -6.86 -6.48
CA HIS A 78 6.41 -5.98 -5.73
C HIS A 78 5.01 -6.00 -6.34
N GLY A 79 3.98 -5.93 -5.51
CA GLY A 79 2.61 -5.80 -6.00
C GLY A 79 2.39 -4.44 -6.67
N ILE A 80 2.52 -3.39 -5.91
CA ILE A 80 2.46 -2.01 -6.38
C ILE A 80 3.77 -1.32 -5.99
N LEU A 81 4.42 -0.70 -6.97
CA LEU A 81 5.70 -0.01 -6.79
C LEU A 81 5.57 1.45 -7.15
N ASN A 82 5.81 2.32 -6.18
CA ASN A 82 5.96 3.75 -6.38
C ASN A 82 7.39 4.17 -5.98
N VAL A 83 8.13 4.72 -6.93
CA VAL A 83 9.47 5.28 -6.71
C VAL A 83 9.50 6.69 -7.25
N GLY A 84 9.64 7.67 -6.35
CA GLY A 84 9.83 9.07 -6.70
C GLY A 84 8.56 9.82 -7.17
N HIS A 85 7.35 9.27 -6.97
CA HIS A 85 6.11 9.97 -7.34
C HIS A 85 5.28 10.34 -6.10
N ASP A 86 4.98 11.61 -5.96
CA ASP A 86 4.30 12.19 -4.81
C ASP A 86 2.78 12.33 -5.00
N ARG A 87 2.06 12.48 -3.87
CA ARG A 87 0.61 12.72 -3.85
C ARG A 87 -0.21 11.67 -4.58
N VAL A 88 0.23 10.43 -4.53
CA VAL A 88 -0.46 9.27 -5.13
C VAL A 88 -1.41 8.66 -4.11
N VAL A 89 -2.60 8.30 -4.56
CA VAL A 89 -3.56 7.51 -3.78
C VAL A 89 -3.60 6.08 -4.32
N ILE A 90 -3.43 5.09 -3.44
CA ILE A 90 -3.56 3.66 -3.75
C ILE A 90 -4.65 3.11 -2.87
N LYS A 91 -5.73 2.58 -3.45
CA LYS A 91 -6.91 2.22 -2.67
C LYS A 91 -7.71 1.02 -3.20
N GLY A 92 -8.46 0.40 -2.28
CA GLY A 92 -9.66 -0.40 -2.55
C GLY A 92 -9.44 -1.73 -3.26
N GLY A 93 -8.64 -2.64 -2.72
CA GLY A 93 -8.51 -3.99 -3.27
C GLY A 93 -7.42 -4.83 -2.63
N THR A 94 -7.11 -5.96 -3.22
CA THR A 94 -6.22 -6.97 -2.65
C THR A 94 -4.88 -7.04 -3.37
N VAL A 95 -3.77 -7.09 -2.63
CA VAL A 95 -2.43 -7.36 -3.17
C VAL A 95 -1.84 -8.58 -2.45
N LYS A 96 -1.53 -9.65 -3.18
CA LYS A 96 -1.15 -10.91 -2.53
C LYS A 96 0.02 -11.67 -3.14
N GLY A 97 0.78 -12.35 -2.25
CA GLY A 97 1.76 -13.36 -2.61
C GLY A 97 3.13 -12.85 -3.05
N PHE A 98 3.38 -11.54 -3.06
CA PHE A 98 4.62 -10.95 -3.56
C PHE A 98 5.84 -11.28 -2.69
N GLY A 99 6.97 -11.53 -3.37
CA GLY A 99 8.21 -11.94 -2.73
C GLY A 99 8.97 -10.84 -2.02
N ALA A 100 8.66 -9.58 -2.30
CA ALA A 100 9.20 -8.42 -1.61
C ALA A 100 8.05 -7.68 -0.88
N TYR A 101 7.47 -6.67 -1.46
CA TYR A 101 6.43 -5.86 -0.83
C TYR A 101 5.09 -6.02 -1.55
N GLY A 102 4.00 -6.02 -0.81
CA GLY A 102 2.68 -5.82 -1.39
C GLY A 102 2.60 -4.42 -2.02
N VAL A 103 2.79 -3.37 -1.23
CA VAL A 103 2.97 -1.99 -1.71
C VAL A 103 4.33 -1.48 -1.24
N ARG A 104 5.11 -0.91 -2.15
CA ARG A 104 6.36 -0.20 -1.83
C ARG A 104 6.30 1.24 -2.26
N LEU A 105 6.51 2.13 -1.30
CA LEU A 105 6.72 3.56 -1.49
C LEU A 105 8.19 3.86 -1.20
N ALA A 106 8.93 4.43 -2.16
CA ALA A 106 10.35 4.70 -2.01
C ALA A 106 10.74 6.09 -2.51
N GLY A 107 11.32 6.92 -1.62
CA GLY A 107 11.72 8.28 -1.93
C GLY A 107 10.54 9.20 -2.30
N VAL A 108 9.40 9.06 -1.63
CA VAL A 108 8.13 9.72 -2.00
C VAL A 108 7.49 10.42 -0.81
N GLN A 109 6.61 11.39 -1.10
CA GLN A 109 5.92 12.17 -0.08
C GLN A 109 4.43 12.32 -0.36
N HIS A 110 3.67 12.52 0.73
CA HIS A 110 2.23 12.82 0.68
C HIS A 110 1.39 11.78 -0.06
N ASN A 111 1.82 10.52 -0.07
CA ASN A 111 1.01 9.45 -0.63
C ASN A 111 0.04 8.88 0.41
N HIS A 112 -1.02 8.29 -0.08
CA HIS A 112 -2.07 7.71 0.73
C HIS A 112 -2.36 6.27 0.28
N VAL A 113 -2.14 5.31 1.16
CA VAL A 113 -2.52 3.90 0.96
C VAL A 113 -3.68 3.62 1.89
N VAL A 114 -4.84 3.28 1.32
CA VAL A 114 -6.09 3.24 2.08
C VAL A 114 -7.01 2.11 1.61
N ASP A 115 -7.75 1.52 2.55
CA ASP A 115 -8.76 0.48 2.28
C ASP A 115 -8.19 -0.69 1.45
N MET A 116 -6.95 -1.11 1.77
CA MET A 116 -6.24 -2.17 1.06
C MET A 116 -6.19 -3.47 1.86
N GLU A 117 -6.20 -4.59 1.17
CA GLU A 117 -5.95 -5.92 1.73
C GLU A 117 -4.60 -6.46 1.24
N MET A 118 -3.68 -6.74 2.17
CA MET A 118 -2.35 -7.31 1.87
C MET A 118 -2.27 -8.72 2.43
N THR A 119 -2.12 -9.74 1.57
CA THR A 119 -2.13 -11.13 2.03
C THR A 119 -0.90 -11.91 1.57
N GLY A 120 -0.18 -12.53 2.51
CA GLY A 120 0.91 -13.47 2.19
C GLY A 120 2.11 -12.85 1.46
N ASN A 121 2.28 -11.53 1.49
CA ASN A 121 3.45 -10.86 0.93
C ASN A 121 4.68 -11.08 1.85
N PHE A 122 5.88 -10.82 1.39
CA PHE A 122 7.04 -10.83 2.30
C PHE A 122 6.91 -9.70 3.32
N THR A 123 6.68 -8.48 2.86
CA THR A 123 6.26 -7.33 3.67
C THR A 123 4.93 -6.82 3.10
N GLY A 124 3.97 -6.51 3.95
CA GLY A 124 2.68 -5.96 3.51
C GLY A 124 2.87 -4.62 2.81
N ILE A 125 3.19 -3.57 3.55
CA ILE A 125 3.45 -2.22 3.04
C ILE A 125 4.82 -1.75 3.53
N GLY A 126 5.63 -1.17 2.65
CA GLY A 126 6.92 -0.57 2.98
C GLY A 126 7.05 0.87 2.54
N LEU A 127 7.42 1.74 3.47
CA LEU A 127 7.81 3.13 3.25
C LEU A 127 9.32 3.21 3.45
N VAL A 128 10.05 3.49 2.38
CA VAL A 128 11.53 3.51 2.38
C VAL A 128 11.99 4.91 2.00
N GLU A 129 12.68 5.59 2.92
CA GLU A 129 13.16 6.98 2.72
C GLU A 129 12.04 7.92 2.24
N SER A 130 10.84 7.71 2.78
CA SER A 130 9.61 8.36 2.33
C SER A 130 8.97 9.11 3.50
N SER A 131 8.37 10.29 3.25
CA SER A 131 7.92 11.18 4.30
C SER A 131 6.48 11.67 4.11
N HIS A 132 5.80 12.01 5.22
CA HIS A 132 4.43 12.55 5.20
C HIS A 132 3.42 11.66 4.47
N ASN A 133 3.63 10.34 4.45
CA ASN A 133 2.69 9.40 3.84
C ASN A 133 1.70 8.88 4.90
N LEU A 134 0.52 8.52 4.45
CA LEU A 134 -0.53 7.94 5.27
C LEU A 134 -0.83 6.50 4.83
N VAL A 135 -0.85 5.59 5.79
CA VAL A 135 -1.33 4.21 5.61
C VAL A 135 -2.47 4.00 6.59
N GLU A 136 -3.67 3.85 6.09
CA GLU A 136 -4.83 3.71 6.97
C GLU A 136 -5.87 2.70 6.47
N ARG A 137 -6.74 2.27 7.41
CA ARG A 137 -7.89 1.38 7.17
C ARG A 137 -7.57 0.19 6.26
N SER A 138 -6.37 -0.35 6.42
CA SER A 138 -5.89 -1.46 5.60
C SER A 138 -5.64 -2.70 6.46
N ALA A 139 -5.86 -3.87 5.87
CA ALA A 139 -5.63 -5.16 6.52
C ALA A 139 -4.37 -5.82 5.99
N MET A 140 -3.44 -6.19 6.86
CA MET A 140 -2.24 -6.96 6.53
C MET A 140 -2.28 -8.32 7.22
N SER A 141 -2.29 -9.40 6.44
CA SER A 141 -2.34 -10.76 6.98
C SER A 141 -1.29 -11.67 6.36
N GLY A 142 -0.75 -12.59 7.17
CA GLY A 142 0.19 -13.60 6.68
C GLY A 142 1.49 -13.04 6.08
N SER A 143 1.89 -11.83 6.46
CA SER A 143 3.19 -11.27 6.05
C SER A 143 4.32 -12.13 6.60
N ARG A 144 5.29 -12.48 5.73
CA ARG A 144 6.38 -13.39 6.12
C ARG A 144 7.53 -12.72 6.84
N PHE A 145 7.55 -11.40 6.83
CA PHE A 145 8.52 -10.60 7.58
C PHE A 145 7.81 -9.57 8.45
N VAL A 146 7.20 -8.54 7.86
CA VAL A 146 6.61 -7.41 8.58
C VAL A 146 5.28 -7.01 7.94
N GLY A 147 4.31 -6.62 8.75
CA GLY A 147 3.05 -6.06 8.25
C GLY A 147 3.28 -4.71 7.59
N VAL A 148 3.75 -3.71 8.35
CA VAL A 148 4.13 -2.38 7.86
C VAL A 148 5.56 -2.06 8.26
N ASN A 149 6.41 -1.70 7.30
CA ASN A 149 7.82 -1.35 7.51
C ASN A 149 8.08 0.11 7.13
N LEU A 150 8.54 0.91 8.09
CA LEU A 150 9.05 2.26 7.88
C LEU A 150 10.58 2.22 8.00
N THR A 151 11.29 2.51 6.92
CA THR A 151 12.76 2.51 6.87
C THR A 151 13.25 3.90 6.48
N GLY A 152 13.76 4.66 7.44
CA GLY A 152 14.02 6.09 7.28
C GLY A 152 12.73 6.89 7.11
N GLY A 153 12.86 8.14 6.66
CA GLY A 153 11.71 9.01 6.37
C GLY A 153 11.06 9.62 7.62
N THR A 154 10.33 10.69 7.40
CA THR A 154 9.84 11.56 8.46
C THR A 154 8.33 11.74 8.40
N ALA A 155 7.68 11.85 9.57
CA ALA A 155 6.27 12.20 9.72
C ALA A 155 5.29 11.32 8.91
N ASN A 156 5.60 10.04 8.74
CA ASN A 156 4.64 9.09 8.20
C ASN A 156 3.63 8.69 9.29
N ARG A 157 2.39 8.42 8.89
CA ARG A 157 1.34 7.93 9.77
C ARG A 157 0.87 6.55 9.34
N VAL A 158 0.79 5.66 10.31
CA VAL A 158 0.20 4.31 10.16
C VAL A 158 -0.92 4.23 11.17
N GLU A 159 -2.16 4.30 10.72
CA GLU A 159 -3.30 4.41 11.63
C GLU A 159 -4.52 3.60 11.19
N HIS A 160 -5.30 3.14 12.20
CA HIS A 160 -6.56 2.39 11.99
C HIS A 160 -6.39 1.15 11.09
N ASN A 161 -5.24 0.48 11.14
CA ASN A 161 -4.99 -0.73 10.37
C ASN A 161 -5.18 -1.98 11.23
N GLU A 162 -5.54 -3.08 10.57
CA GLU A 162 -5.56 -4.42 11.15
C GLU A 162 -4.35 -5.21 10.65
N ILE A 163 -3.45 -5.61 11.56
CA ILE A 163 -2.21 -6.29 11.20
C ILE A 163 -2.14 -7.62 11.93
N SER A 164 -2.12 -8.74 11.20
CA SER A 164 -2.13 -10.07 11.78
C SER A 164 -1.14 -11.03 11.13
N ALA A 165 -0.77 -12.07 11.89
CA ALA A 165 -0.01 -13.21 11.39
C ALA A 165 1.30 -12.85 10.64
N SER A 166 2.04 -11.84 11.10
CA SER A 166 3.41 -11.58 10.65
C SER A 166 4.41 -12.43 11.44
N THR A 167 5.47 -12.94 10.78
CA THR A 167 6.53 -13.68 11.49
C THR A 167 7.46 -12.75 12.26
N GLY A 168 7.67 -11.52 11.80
CA GLY A 168 8.33 -10.43 12.50
C GLY A 168 7.32 -9.45 13.09
N PRO A 169 7.75 -8.24 13.49
CA PRO A 169 6.85 -7.21 14.01
C PRO A 169 5.66 -6.91 13.11
N GLY A 170 4.51 -6.64 13.69
CA GLY A 170 3.37 -6.09 12.95
C GLY A 170 3.74 -4.77 12.30
N VAL A 171 4.35 -3.86 13.07
CA VAL A 171 4.93 -2.61 12.57
C VAL A 171 6.39 -2.52 12.99
N LEU A 172 7.29 -2.26 12.03
CA LEU A 172 8.71 -2.02 12.25
C LEU A 172 9.08 -0.61 11.81
N VAL A 173 9.69 0.15 12.72
CA VAL A 173 10.24 1.50 12.44
C VAL A 173 11.74 1.43 12.62
N GLN A 174 12.50 1.67 11.54
CA GLN A 174 13.96 1.53 11.53
C GLN A 174 14.65 2.59 10.68
N THR A 175 15.93 2.83 10.93
CA THR A 175 16.75 3.73 10.13
C THR A 175 17.08 3.13 8.77
N SER A 176 17.34 4.00 7.80
CA SER A 176 18.10 3.66 6.61
C SER A 176 19.55 4.15 6.75
N LEU A 177 20.40 3.80 5.79
CA LEU A 177 21.76 4.34 5.76
C LEU A 177 21.80 5.84 5.44
N ALA A 178 20.79 6.33 4.76
CA ALA A 178 20.71 7.72 4.31
C ALA A 178 19.88 8.61 5.26
N ASP A 179 18.91 8.04 6.01
CA ASP A 179 17.97 8.80 6.81
C ASP A 179 17.63 8.08 8.12
N HIS A 180 17.77 8.81 9.23
CA HIS A 180 17.45 8.29 10.56
C HIS A 180 15.93 8.32 10.86
N GLY A 181 15.16 9.07 10.11
CA GLY A 181 13.71 9.22 10.31
C GLY A 181 13.34 10.01 11.58
N ARG A 182 12.18 10.68 11.52
CA ARG A 182 11.71 11.49 12.65
C ARG A 182 10.19 11.65 12.67
N GLY A 183 9.62 11.61 13.89
CA GLY A 183 8.21 11.98 14.09
C GLY A 183 7.22 11.08 13.37
N ASN A 184 7.57 9.82 13.09
CA ASN A 184 6.64 8.83 12.57
C ASN A 184 5.57 8.54 13.64
N GLN A 185 4.35 8.24 13.22
CA GLN A 185 3.20 8.03 14.09
C GLN A 185 2.55 6.69 13.80
N ILE A 186 2.36 5.88 14.86
CA ILE A 186 1.69 4.59 14.80
C ILE A 186 0.48 4.68 15.73
N LEU A 187 -0.70 4.87 15.15
CA LEU A 187 -1.88 5.29 15.89
C LEU A 187 -3.06 4.33 15.69
N GLU A 188 -3.69 3.95 16.79
CA GLU A 188 -5.00 3.28 16.77
C GLU A 188 -5.07 2.04 15.86
N ASN A 189 -3.96 1.30 15.75
CA ASN A 189 -3.94 0.04 15.01
C ASN A 189 -4.32 -1.14 15.91
N VAL A 190 -4.90 -2.16 15.32
CA VAL A 190 -5.12 -3.48 15.95
C VAL A 190 -4.07 -4.43 15.40
N ILE A 191 -3.23 -4.97 16.29
CA ILE A 191 -2.10 -5.83 15.90
C ILE A 191 -2.19 -7.16 16.63
N VAL A 192 -2.23 -8.25 15.87
CA VAL A 192 -2.29 -9.63 16.39
C VAL A 192 -1.08 -10.42 15.92
N GLY A 193 -0.29 -10.95 16.83
CA GLY A 193 0.94 -11.69 16.53
C GLY A 193 2.15 -11.03 17.19
N ASN A 194 3.14 -10.58 16.43
CA ASN A 194 4.25 -9.78 16.94
C ASN A 194 3.89 -8.28 16.83
N GLY A 195 4.13 -7.53 17.89
CA GLY A 195 3.63 -6.16 18.05
C GLY A 195 4.34 -5.08 17.24
N ILE A 196 4.74 -4.00 17.91
CA ILE A 196 5.42 -2.85 17.31
C ILE A 196 6.88 -2.83 17.76
N GLN A 197 7.80 -2.58 16.85
CA GLN A 197 9.22 -2.41 17.16
C GLN A 197 9.73 -1.08 16.59
N VAL A 198 10.41 -0.30 17.46
CA VAL A 198 11.11 0.95 17.07
C VAL A 198 12.60 0.77 17.36
N ASN A 199 13.41 0.79 16.31
CA ASN A 199 14.85 0.67 16.38
C ASN A 199 15.53 2.03 16.70
N PRO A 200 16.80 2.01 17.18
CA PRO A 200 17.54 3.25 17.47
C PRO A 200 17.61 4.20 16.28
N GLY A 201 17.64 5.50 16.55
CA GLY A 201 17.76 6.55 15.55
C GLY A 201 16.45 6.98 14.87
N GLN A 202 15.33 6.39 15.26
CA GLN A 202 13.98 6.81 14.81
C GLN A 202 13.35 7.80 15.78
N VAL A 203 13.93 8.99 15.83
CA VAL A 203 13.64 9.96 16.89
C VAL A 203 12.21 10.49 16.88
N ARG A 204 11.64 10.67 18.09
CA ARG A 204 10.30 11.21 18.32
C ARG A 204 9.18 10.43 17.61
N THR A 205 9.32 9.12 17.48
CA THR A 205 8.21 8.27 17.06
C THR A 205 7.11 8.32 18.11
N VAL A 206 5.86 8.45 17.69
CA VAL A 206 4.68 8.41 18.56
C VAL A 206 3.95 7.09 18.33
N ILE A 207 3.70 6.36 19.40
CA ILE A 207 2.90 5.12 19.40
C ILE A 207 1.74 5.34 20.35
N ALA A 208 0.53 5.52 19.83
CA ALA A 208 -0.61 5.88 20.65
C ALA A 208 -1.90 5.12 20.28
N GLY A 209 -2.66 4.74 21.31
CA GLY A 209 -3.99 4.14 21.13
C GLY A 209 -4.02 2.76 20.48
N ASN A 210 -2.87 2.09 20.28
CA ASN A 210 -2.86 0.79 19.61
C ASN A 210 -3.31 -0.33 20.55
N ALA A 211 -4.05 -1.30 20.01
CA ALA A 211 -4.38 -2.55 20.66
C ALA A 211 -3.47 -3.66 20.11
N VAL A 212 -2.59 -4.17 20.96
CA VAL A 212 -1.61 -5.22 20.57
C VAL A 212 -1.92 -6.50 21.34
N ASN A 213 -2.26 -7.56 20.62
CA ASN A 213 -2.39 -8.92 21.18
C ASN A 213 -1.24 -9.76 20.63
N SER A 214 -0.21 -9.97 21.45
CA SER A 214 1.04 -10.58 21.01
C SER A 214 1.28 -11.95 21.63
N THR A 215 1.79 -12.87 20.84
CA THR A 215 2.37 -14.15 21.31
C THR A 215 3.87 -14.05 21.61
N GLY A 216 4.48 -12.90 21.37
CA GLY A 216 5.87 -12.57 21.63
C GLY A 216 5.99 -11.22 22.33
N ASN A 217 6.78 -10.31 21.75
CA ASN A 217 6.92 -8.95 22.27
C ASN A 217 5.72 -8.07 21.86
N GLY A 218 5.16 -7.32 22.80
CA GLY A 218 4.07 -6.39 22.53
C GLY A 218 4.56 -5.12 21.83
N ILE A 219 5.11 -4.17 22.58
CA ILE A 219 5.72 -2.94 22.04
C ILE A 219 7.17 -2.89 22.54
N VAL A 220 8.12 -2.89 21.60
CA VAL A 220 9.56 -2.86 21.89
C VAL A 220 10.15 -1.56 21.34
N VAL A 221 10.74 -0.77 22.22
CA VAL A 221 11.33 0.51 21.87
C VAL A 221 12.78 0.54 22.27
N TYR A 222 13.66 0.75 21.28
CA TYR A 222 15.09 0.95 21.50
C TYR A 222 15.51 2.43 21.35
N GLU A 223 14.58 3.31 20.97
CA GLU A 223 14.80 4.75 20.78
C GLU A 223 14.19 5.53 21.95
N PRO A 224 15.03 6.14 22.85
CA PRO A 224 14.56 6.76 24.07
C PRO A 224 13.62 7.96 23.87
N SER A 225 13.64 8.60 22.69
CA SER A 225 12.79 9.75 22.39
C SER A 225 11.38 9.34 21.90
N THR A 226 11.07 8.06 21.87
CA THR A 226 9.74 7.55 21.48
C THR A 226 8.71 7.87 22.56
N ILE A 227 7.54 8.31 22.12
CA ILE A 227 6.41 8.65 22.99
C ILE A 227 5.38 7.50 22.94
N LEU A 228 5.06 6.94 24.10
CA LEU A 228 4.03 5.92 24.26
C LEU A 228 2.83 6.50 24.98
N GLN A 229 1.62 6.36 24.41
CA GLN A 229 0.41 6.91 25.02
C GLN A 229 -0.81 6.03 24.78
N GLY A 230 -1.50 5.60 25.86
CA GLY A 230 -2.80 4.94 25.76
C GLY A 230 -2.83 3.64 24.95
N ASN A 231 -1.70 2.95 24.81
CA ASN A 231 -1.67 1.64 24.16
C ASN A 231 -2.11 0.54 25.13
N ILE A 232 -2.76 -0.47 24.59
CA ILE A 232 -3.10 -1.70 25.31
C ILE A 232 -2.32 -2.85 24.68
N ALA A 233 -1.42 -3.47 25.45
CA ALA A 233 -0.68 -4.64 25.01
C ALA A 233 -1.03 -5.84 25.89
N VAL A 234 -1.63 -6.88 25.30
CA VAL A 234 -1.85 -8.19 25.93
C VAL A 234 -0.84 -9.17 25.38
N ILE A 235 -0.02 -9.74 26.25
CA ILE A 235 1.01 -10.70 25.86
C ILE A 235 0.56 -12.08 26.34
N SER A 236 0.23 -12.94 25.41
CA SER A 236 -0.11 -14.35 25.64
C SER A 236 1.12 -15.21 25.42
N ALA A 237 2.03 -15.24 26.41
CA ALA A 237 3.20 -16.12 26.32
C ALA A 237 2.76 -17.59 26.57
N PRO A 238 3.27 -18.56 25.81
CA PRO A 238 2.96 -19.98 26.02
C PRO A 238 3.37 -20.51 27.39
N ASN A 239 4.16 -19.78 28.16
CA ASN A 239 4.70 -20.19 29.47
C ASN A 239 4.50 -19.15 30.58
N GLY A 240 3.49 -18.30 30.52
CA GLY A 240 3.10 -17.45 31.66
C GLY A 240 4.10 -16.35 32.08
N ALA A 241 5.00 -15.94 31.22
CA ALA A 241 5.88 -14.79 31.48
C ALA A 241 5.07 -13.50 31.31
N VAL A 242 4.79 -12.81 32.39
CA VAL A 242 4.18 -11.47 32.38
C VAL A 242 5.32 -10.47 32.16
N ASP A 243 5.29 -9.76 31.03
CA ASP A 243 6.18 -8.61 30.84
C ASP A 243 5.77 -7.51 31.82
N ARG A 244 6.71 -7.10 32.66
CA ARG A 244 6.50 -5.98 33.60
C ARG A 244 6.89 -4.72 32.86
N GLY A 245 5.96 -4.18 32.05
CA GLY A 245 6.14 -2.89 31.44
C GLY A 245 6.42 -1.82 32.50
N ALA A 246 7.52 -1.15 32.33
CA ALA A 246 7.89 0.04 33.09
C ALA A 246 7.23 1.29 32.44
#